data_7cee1428ae850ae2b9a91c4c5a7de2ec
#
_entry.id   7cee1428ae850ae2b9a91c4c5a7de2ec
#
_cell.length_a   1.000
_cell.length_b   1.000
_cell.length_c   1.000
_cell.angle_alpha   90.00
_cell.angle_beta   90.00
_cell.angle_gamma   90.00
#
_symmetry.space_group_name_H-M   'P 1'
#
loop_
_entity.id
_entity.type
_entity.pdbx_description
1 polymer ?
#
loop_
_entity_poly.entity_id
_entity_poly.type
_entity_poly.pdbx_seq_one_letter_code
_entity_poly.pdbx_strand_id
1 'polypeptide(L)'
;MKGLLKFITCGSVDDGKSTLIGHILYDAKLIYADQEKALELDSKVGSRSGDIDYSLLLDGLMAEREQGITIDVAYRYFTTDNRSFIVADTPGHEEYTRNMAVGASFADLAVILIDASQGVLVQTRRHARICKLMGIRHFVFAVNKMDLVKYSKSRFDKIVKQIEELKNELLLDDIYIIPLSATEGDNVTVKSENIPWYNGVPLLQYLETVDVDSSEEEEGFYLPIQRVCRPDHTFRGFQGQIESGSISIGDEIVTLPSNEKAHVKQILMTDKDVKTAFKGQPVTITLDKEVDVSRGCVITKDTNLASYQELTASILWMDDEQLTAGKDYLVKLGTKTISGIVSEIKYAVDVNTGEHIPADSLTKNGIAVCTILLAEPIAVDLFSKHKTLGELILIDRVSNMTSACGVVDSVEEKADDAKKASFVLGSLEARGDIFEEFFYDTSSLNVLKYQPVKETYTKGDTIPVEGESYKYPDSFDIIVLRDSVCLLYTSPSPR
;
A
#
# COMPACT_ATOMS: atom_id res chain seq x y z
N MET A 1 17.08 -0.21 -25.42
CA MET A 1 15.95 -0.87 -24.76
C MET A 1 15.61 -0.03 -23.54
N LYS A 2 14.39 0.50 -23.43
CA LYS A 2 13.90 1.10 -22.18
C LYS A 2 13.77 0.01 -21.11
N GLY A 3 13.84 0.36 -19.85
CA GLY A 3 13.77 -0.58 -18.72
C GLY A 3 12.51 -1.45 -18.70
N LEU A 4 12.24 -2.06 -17.57
CA LEU A 4 11.03 -2.86 -17.31
C LEU A 4 9.83 -1.94 -17.07
N LEU A 5 8.68 -2.22 -17.70
CA LEU A 5 7.39 -1.61 -17.35
C LEU A 5 6.48 -2.64 -16.69
N LYS A 6 5.97 -2.30 -15.54
CA LYS A 6 4.96 -3.07 -14.83
C LYS A 6 3.62 -2.37 -14.99
N PHE A 7 2.65 -3.02 -15.57
CA PHE A 7 1.32 -2.42 -15.73
C PHE A 7 0.20 -3.37 -15.35
N ILE A 8 -0.92 -2.79 -14.97
CA ILE A 8 -2.15 -3.52 -14.61
C ILE A 8 -3.22 -3.26 -15.67
N THR A 9 -4.01 -4.28 -15.98
CA THR A 9 -5.29 -4.09 -16.70
C THR A 9 -6.44 -4.17 -15.71
N CYS A 10 -7.31 -3.18 -15.73
CA CYS A 10 -8.50 -3.13 -14.89
C CYS A 10 -9.70 -2.54 -15.66
N GLY A 11 -10.89 -2.74 -15.15
CA GLY A 11 -12.17 -2.40 -15.79
C GLY A 11 -13.26 -3.34 -15.32
N SER A 12 -14.50 -3.08 -15.72
CA SER A 12 -15.64 -3.93 -15.35
C SER A 12 -15.52 -5.35 -15.92
N VAL A 13 -16.37 -6.24 -15.44
CA VAL A 13 -16.54 -7.55 -16.07
C VAL A 13 -16.93 -7.33 -17.53
N ASP A 14 -16.43 -8.16 -18.43
CA ASP A 14 -16.66 -8.10 -19.87
C ASP A 14 -16.10 -6.87 -20.61
N ASP A 15 -15.35 -5.99 -19.98
CA ASP A 15 -14.68 -4.87 -20.70
C ASP A 15 -13.57 -5.35 -21.66
N GLY A 16 -13.18 -6.64 -21.63
CA GLY A 16 -12.22 -7.24 -22.54
C GLY A 16 -10.77 -7.17 -22.09
N LYS A 17 -10.49 -7.17 -20.77
CA LYS A 17 -9.14 -7.13 -20.17
C LYS A 17 -8.27 -8.28 -20.67
N SER A 18 -8.67 -9.51 -20.41
CA SER A 18 -7.93 -10.71 -20.80
C SER A 18 -7.82 -10.84 -22.32
N THR A 19 -8.87 -10.45 -23.06
CA THR A 19 -8.84 -10.39 -24.52
C THR A 19 -7.75 -9.44 -25.02
N LEU A 20 -7.64 -8.24 -24.44
CA LEU A 20 -6.63 -7.24 -24.82
C LEU A 20 -5.19 -7.77 -24.64
N ILE A 21 -4.91 -8.34 -23.46
CA ILE A 21 -3.58 -8.89 -23.18
C ILE A 21 -3.28 -10.07 -24.11
N GLY A 22 -4.24 -10.98 -24.25
CA GLY A 22 -4.09 -12.14 -25.12
C GLY A 22 -3.82 -11.72 -26.57
N HIS A 23 -4.50 -10.69 -27.09
CA HIS A 23 -4.26 -10.14 -28.41
C HIS A 23 -2.84 -9.54 -28.54
N ILE A 24 -2.39 -8.78 -27.55
CA ILE A 24 -1.01 -8.24 -27.54
C ILE A 24 0.01 -9.39 -27.63
N LEU A 25 -0.16 -10.44 -26.82
CA LEU A 25 0.75 -11.59 -26.80
C LEU A 25 0.76 -12.36 -28.12
N TYR A 26 -0.42 -12.52 -28.74
CA TYR A 26 -0.58 -13.22 -30.01
C TYR A 26 0.07 -12.45 -31.16
N ASP A 27 -0.27 -11.20 -31.35
CA ASP A 27 0.22 -10.36 -32.46
C ASP A 27 1.73 -10.09 -32.36
N ALA A 28 2.23 -9.88 -31.16
CA ALA A 28 3.66 -9.68 -30.92
C ALA A 28 4.47 -10.99 -31.05
N LYS A 29 3.82 -12.12 -31.38
CA LYS A 29 4.44 -13.46 -31.51
C LYS A 29 5.20 -13.90 -30.26
N LEU A 30 4.63 -13.60 -29.09
CA LEU A 30 5.23 -13.84 -27.79
C LEU A 30 4.70 -15.13 -27.13
N ILE A 31 3.92 -15.91 -27.86
CA ILE A 31 3.41 -17.22 -27.46
C ILE A 31 4.21 -18.34 -28.13
N TYR A 32 4.28 -19.48 -27.46
CA TYR A 32 4.93 -20.66 -28.03
C TYR A 32 4.03 -21.34 -29.07
N ALA A 33 4.62 -21.99 -30.06
CA ALA A 33 3.90 -22.62 -31.16
C ALA A 33 2.93 -23.73 -30.73
N ASP A 34 3.14 -24.36 -29.59
CA ASP A 34 2.21 -25.30 -28.96
C ASP A 34 1.01 -24.62 -28.33
N GLN A 35 1.23 -23.45 -27.69
CA GLN A 35 0.16 -22.60 -27.14
C GLN A 35 -0.71 -22.01 -28.26
N GLU A 36 -0.11 -21.55 -29.35
CA GLU A 36 -0.84 -21.04 -30.51
C GLU A 36 -1.77 -22.11 -31.10
N LYS A 37 -1.28 -23.35 -31.27
CA LYS A 37 -2.10 -24.46 -31.73
C LYS A 37 -3.21 -24.86 -30.78
N ALA A 38 -2.91 -24.86 -29.47
CA ALA A 38 -3.91 -25.11 -28.43
C ALA A 38 -5.02 -24.06 -28.47
N LEU A 39 -4.65 -22.79 -28.57
CA LEU A 39 -5.57 -21.65 -28.65
C LEU A 39 -6.50 -21.78 -29.87
N GLU A 40 -5.96 -22.09 -31.04
CA GLU A 40 -6.76 -22.32 -32.26
C GLU A 40 -7.73 -23.50 -32.14
N LEU A 41 -7.32 -24.57 -31.45
CA LEU A 41 -8.18 -25.75 -31.22
C LEU A 41 -9.28 -25.45 -30.21
N ASP A 42 -8.94 -24.82 -29.08
CA ASP A 42 -9.88 -24.48 -28.03
C ASP A 42 -10.89 -23.43 -28.50
N SER A 43 -10.46 -22.45 -29.30
CA SER A 43 -11.34 -21.44 -29.90
C SER A 43 -12.36 -22.04 -30.88
N LYS A 44 -12.02 -23.14 -31.59
CA LYS A 44 -12.94 -23.86 -32.49
C LYS A 44 -14.01 -24.64 -31.73
N VAL A 45 -13.74 -25.04 -30.50
CA VAL A 45 -14.69 -25.77 -29.64
C VAL A 45 -15.58 -24.81 -28.86
N GLY A 46 -15.11 -23.58 -28.65
CA GLY A 46 -15.82 -22.51 -27.94
C GLY A 46 -16.94 -21.86 -28.76
N SER A 47 -17.74 -21.02 -28.11
CA SER A 47 -18.98 -20.42 -28.63
C SER A 47 -18.82 -19.33 -29.69
N ARG A 48 -17.61 -18.98 -30.12
CA ARG A 48 -17.35 -17.98 -31.17
C ARG A 48 -17.07 -18.69 -32.47
N SER A 49 -17.89 -18.43 -33.44
CA SER A 49 -17.99 -19.01 -34.81
C SER A 49 -16.69 -19.06 -35.64
N GLY A 50 -15.59 -19.50 -35.04
CA GLY A 50 -14.31 -19.75 -35.74
C GLY A 50 -13.23 -18.68 -35.50
N ASP A 51 -13.52 -17.59 -34.77
CA ASP A 51 -12.57 -16.56 -34.41
C ASP A 51 -11.75 -16.99 -33.18
N ILE A 52 -10.51 -16.48 -33.08
CA ILE A 52 -9.62 -16.80 -31.96
C ILE A 52 -10.14 -16.13 -30.68
N ASP A 53 -10.30 -16.91 -29.62
CA ASP A 53 -10.61 -16.40 -28.29
C ASP A 53 -9.31 -16.15 -27.50
N TYR A 54 -8.82 -14.93 -27.55
CA TYR A 54 -7.56 -14.52 -26.91
C TYR A 54 -7.58 -14.61 -25.39
N SER A 55 -8.76 -14.61 -24.75
CA SER A 55 -8.88 -14.68 -23.28
C SER A 55 -8.37 -16.00 -22.72
N LEU A 56 -8.50 -17.08 -23.49
CA LEU A 56 -8.03 -18.42 -23.11
C LEU A 56 -6.52 -18.51 -22.86
N LEU A 57 -5.72 -17.55 -23.35
CA LEU A 57 -4.29 -17.48 -23.06
C LEU A 57 -3.99 -17.11 -21.59
N LEU A 58 -4.95 -16.49 -20.92
CA LEU A 58 -4.77 -15.95 -19.56
C LEU A 58 -5.50 -16.78 -18.51
N ASP A 59 -6.61 -17.43 -18.86
CA ASP A 59 -7.42 -18.21 -17.94
C ASP A 59 -6.65 -19.43 -17.41
N GLY A 60 -6.04 -19.25 -16.23
CA GLY A 60 -5.20 -20.24 -15.58
C GLY A 60 -5.96 -21.21 -14.68
N LEU A 61 -7.04 -20.72 -14.06
CA LEU A 61 -7.84 -21.51 -13.12
C LEU A 61 -9.04 -22.15 -13.84
N MET A 62 -9.36 -23.36 -13.43
CA MET A 62 -10.53 -24.07 -13.98
C MET A 62 -11.84 -23.31 -13.68
N ALA A 63 -11.92 -22.70 -12.49
CA ALA A 63 -13.06 -21.86 -12.11
C ALA A 63 -13.20 -20.60 -12.96
N GLU A 64 -12.11 -19.99 -13.42
CA GLU A 64 -12.12 -18.85 -14.34
C GLU A 64 -12.69 -19.23 -15.69
N ARG A 65 -12.28 -20.38 -16.22
CA ARG A 65 -12.80 -20.93 -17.50
C ARG A 65 -14.27 -21.29 -17.42
N GLU A 66 -14.72 -21.85 -16.30
CA GLU A 66 -16.13 -22.23 -16.09
C GLU A 66 -17.04 -21.03 -15.91
N GLN A 67 -16.58 -20.00 -15.22
CA GLN A 67 -17.36 -18.80 -14.93
C GLN A 67 -17.17 -17.68 -15.96
N GLY A 68 -16.11 -17.72 -16.76
CA GLY A 68 -15.77 -16.70 -17.75
C GLY A 68 -15.34 -15.37 -17.12
N ILE A 69 -14.82 -15.40 -15.87
CA ILE A 69 -14.35 -14.21 -15.15
C ILE A 69 -12.96 -14.45 -14.55
N THR A 70 -12.14 -13.42 -14.50
CA THR A 70 -10.88 -13.43 -13.76
C THR A 70 -11.18 -13.37 -12.26
N ILE A 71 -10.62 -14.31 -11.48
CA ILE A 71 -10.80 -14.42 -10.02
C ILE A 71 -9.55 -13.92 -9.31
N ASP A 72 -8.37 -14.38 -9.73
CA ASP A 72 -7.08 -14.03 -9.14
C ASP A 72 -6.24 -13.19 -10.11
N VAL A 73 -5.16 -12.60 -9.61
CA VAL A 73 -4.26 -11.80 -10.46
C VAL A 73 -3.37 -12.73 -11.29
N ALA A 74 -3.50 -12.63 -12.61
CA ALA A 74 -2.64 -13.35 -13.52
C ALA A 74 -1.47 -12.49 -14.00
N TYR A 75 -0.24 -12.88 -13.66
CA TYR A 75 0.95 -12.18 -14.12
C TYR A 75 1.49 -12.82 -15.41
N ARG A 76 1.80 -11.98 -16.41
CA ARG A 76 2.45 -12.40 -17.65
C ARG A 76 3.68 -11.53 -17.89
N TYR A 77 4.71 -12.20 -18.39
CA TYR A 77 6.00 -11.59 -18.71
C TYR A 77 6.22 -11.69 -20.20
N PHE A 78 6.54 -10.57 -20.83
CA PHE A 78 6.89 -10.54 -22.24
C PHE A 78 7.89 -9.43 -22.55
N THR A 79 8.58 -9.55 -23.68
CA THR A 79 9.59 -8.58 -24.10
C THR A 79 9.44 -8.34 -25.58
N THR A 80 9.40 -7.08 -25.98
CA THR A 80 9.52 -6.64 -27.36
C THR A 80 10.97 -6.17 -27.63
N ASP A 81 11.27 -5.81 -28.86
CA ASP A 81 12.58 -5.27 -29.20
C ASP A 81 12.90 -3.97 -28.44
N ASN A 82 11.88 -3.25 -27.95
CA ASN A 82 12.01 -1.94 -27.34
C ASN A 82 11.99 -1.95 -25.81
N ARG A 83 11.17 -2.85 -25.19
CA ARG A 83 10.97 -2.86 -23.76
C ARG A 83 10.56 -4.24 -23.21
N SER A 84 10.87 -4.51 -21.93
CA SER A 84 10.34 -5.66 -21.18
C SER A 84 9.12 -5.26 -20.37
N PHE A 85 8.17 -6.18 -20.21
CA PHE A 85 6.89 -5.94 -19.57
C PHE A 85 6.54 -7.01 -18.55
N ILE A 86 5.90 -6.58 -17.47
CA ILE A 86 5.12 -7.45 -16.60
C ILE A 86 3.71 -6.88 -16.57
N VAL A 87 2.74 -7.65 -17.03
CA VAL A 87 1.33 -7.28 -16.93
C VAL A 87 0.63 -8.10 -15.87
N ALA A 88 -0.16 -7.41 -15.04
CA ALA A 88 -1.09 -8.02 -14.10
C ALA A 88 -2.50 -7.90 -14.65
N ASP A 89 -3.11 -9.01 -15.06
CA ASP A 89 -4.53 -9.07 -15.38
C ASP A 89 -5.32 -9.22 -14.08
N THR A 90 -6.32 -8.35 -13.88
CA THR A 90 -7.02 -8.28 -12.59
C THR A 90 -8.52 -8.46 -12.73
N PRO A 91 -9.16 -9.01 -11.67
CA PRO A 91 -10.60 -9.18 -11.64
C PRO A 91 -11.35 -7.87 -11.84
N GLY A 92 -12.48 -7.94 -12.57
CA GLY A 92 -13.39 -6.81 -12.78
C GLY A 92 -14.53 -6.75 -11.76
N HIS A 93 -14.82 -7.86 -11.07
CA HIS A 93 -15.93 -7.98 -10.14
C HIS A 93 -15.57 -7.39 -8.76
N GLU A 94 -16.52 -6.68 -8.13
CA GLU A 94 -16.24 -5.98 -6.86
C GLU A 94 -15.88 -6.91 -5.70
N GLU A 95 -16.33 -8.16 -5.74
CA GLU A 95 -16.00 -9.18 -4.73
C GLU A 95 -14.50 -9.44 -4.67
N TYR A 96 -13.81 -9.31 -5.79
CA TYR A 96 -12.36 -9.54 -5.92
C TYR A 96 -11.53 -8.25 -5.87
N THR A 97 -12.07 -7.18 -5.30
CA THR A 97 -11.38 -5.88 -5.15
C THR A 97 -10.03 -6.04 -4.43
N ARG A 98 -9.91 -6.97 -3.47
CA ARG A 98 -8.63 -7.31 -2.82
C ARG A 98 -7.56 -7.70 -3.83
N ASN A 99 -7.89 -8.61 -4.76
CA ASN A 99 -6.93 -9.08 -5.76
C ASN A 99 -6.57 -7.96 -6.74
N MET A 100 -7.55 -7.12 -7.13
CA MET A 100 -7.31 -5.93 -7.93
C MET A 100 -6.32 -4.96 -7.25
N ALA A 101 -6.47 -4.71 -5.95
CA ALA A 101 -5.57 -3.83 -5.18
C ALA A 101 -4.15 -4.40 -5.11
N VAL A 102 -3.99 -5.73 -4.97
CA VAL A 102 -2.67 -6.40 -5.02
C VAL A 102 -2.00 -6.19 -6.37
N GLY A 103 -2.74 -6.35 -7.48
CA GLY A 103 -2.21 -6.05 -8.82
C GLY A 103 -1.80 -4.58 -8.97
N ALA A 104 -2.61 -3.66 -8.43
CA ALA A 104 -2.34 -2.22 -8.51
C ALA A 104 -1.10 -1.80 -7.71
N SER A 105 -0.84 -2.39 -6.55
CA SER A 105 0.33 -2.05 -5.71
C SER A 105 1.67 -2.37 -6.38
N PHE A 106 1.66 -3.29 -7.32
CA PHE A 106 2.83 -3.72 -8.07
C PHE A 106 3.14 -2.85 -9.30
N ALA A 107 2.13 -2.19 -9.88
CA ALA A 107 2.19 -1.58 -11.19
C ALA A 107 2.68 -0.12 -11.18
N ASP A 108 3.37 0.28 -12.25
CA ASP A 108 3.80 1.64 -12.53
C ASP A 108 2.76 2.41 -13.36
N LEU A 109 1.93 1.67 -14.12
CA LEU A 109 0.93 2.20 -15.04
C LEU A 109 -0.37 1.36 -14.99
N ALA A 110 -1.51 2.04 -15.08
CA ALA A 110 -2.82 1.38 -15.18
C ALA A 110 -3.43 1.53 -16.58
N VAL A 111 -3.82 0.42 -17.19
CA VAL A 111 -4.66 0.38 -18.39
C VAL A 111 -6.09 0.09 -17.95
N ILE A 112 -6.94 1.12 -17.94
CA ILE A 112 -8.35 1.01 -17.55
C ILE A 112 -9.21 0.86 -18.80
N LEU A 113 -9.83 -0.31 -18.97
CA LEU A 113 -10.72 -0.57 -20.07
C LEU A 113 -12.11 -0.01 -19.81
N ILE A 114 -12.72 0.52 -20.87
CA ILE A 114 -14.08 1.07 -20.86
C ILE A 114 -14.80 0.56 -22.09
N ASP A 115 -15.90 -0.15 -21.92
CA ASP A 115 -16.75 -0.57 -23.02
C ASP A 115 -17.39 0.67 -23.69
N ALA A 116 -17.11 0.85 -24.98
CA ALA A 116 -17.61 1.99 -25.78
C ALA A 116 -19.14 2.05 -25.81
N SER A 117 -19.84 0.93 -25.65
CA SER A 117 -21.31 0.90 -25.60
C SER A 117 -21.87 1.44 -24.28
N GLN A 118 -21.12 1.27 -23.17
CA GLN A 118 -21.56 1.64 -21.82
C GLN A 118 -21.00 2.98 -21.35
N GLY A 119 -19.72 3.25 -21.57
CA GLY A 119 -18.99 4.42 -21.05
C GLY A 119 -18.44 4.20 -19.64
N VAL A 120 -18.15 5.29 -18.93
CA VAL A 120 -17.56 5.23 -17.58
C VAL A 120 -18.60 4.74 -16.56
N LEU A 121 -18.33 3.59 -15.96
CA LEU A 121 -19.18 2.96 -14.96
C LEU A 121 -18.64 3.19 -13.53
N VAL A 122 -19.44 2.81 -12.52
CA VAL A 122 -19.05 2.83 -11.10
C VAL A 122 -17.76 2.05 -10.86
N GLN A 123 -17.62 0.87 -11.46
CA GLN A 123 -16.42 0.05 -11.34
C GLN A 123 -15.19 0.73 -11.96
N THR A 124 -15.34 1.41 -13.09
CA THR A 124 -14.27 2.21 -13.70
C THR A 124 -13.74 3.27 -12.72
N ARG A 125 -14.66 3.98 -12.05
CA ARG A 125 -14.31 4.98 -11.01
C ARG A 125 -13.61 4.34 -9.81
N ARG A 126 -14.14 3.22 -9.32
CA ARG A 126 -13.55 2.46 -8.20
C ARG A 126 -12.13 2.00 -8.52
N HIS A 127 -11.92 1.41 -9.69
CA HIS A 127 -10.62 0.92 -10.10
C HIS A 127 -9.60 2.07 -10.25
N ALA A 128 -10.00 3.19 -10.85
CA ALA A 128 -9.15 4.37 -10.96
C ALA A 128 -8.74 4.91 -9.58
N ARG A 129 -9.67 4.95 -8.60
CA ARG A 129 -9.37 5.35 -7.21
C ARG A 129 -8.38 4.42 -6.55
N ILE A 130 -8.58 3.11 -6.68
CA ILE A 130 -7.69 2.12 -6.08
C ILE A 130 -6.30 2.21 -6.71
N CYS A 131 -6.21 2.33 -8.04
CA CYS A 131 -4.94 2.53 -8.71
C CYS A 131 -4.22 3.79 -8.22
N LYS A 132 -4.94 4.90 -8.06
CA LYS A 132 -4.38 6.13 -7.49
C LYS A 132 -3.95 5.94 -6.04
N LEU A 133 -4.78 5.30 -5.20
CA LEU A 133 -4.45 4.99 -3.81
C LEU A 133 -3.17 4.15 -3.72
N MET A 134 -2.96 3.21 -4.62
CA MET A 134 -1.74 2.39 -4.69
C MET A 134 -0.55 3.12 -5.34
N GLY A 135 -0.68 4.41 -5.65
CA GLY A 135 0.41 5.28 -6.13
C GLY A 135 0.70 5.21 -7.62
N ILE A 136 -0.22 4.68 -8.42
CA ILE A 136 -0.10 4.73 -9.88
C ILE A 136 -0.36 6.17 -10.33
N ARG A 137 0.57 6.72 -11.13
CA ARG A 137 0.50 8.10 -11.66
C ARG A 137 0.13 8.12 -13.14
N HIS A 138 0.46 7.09 -13.90
CA HIS A 138 0.23 6.99 -15.34
C HIS A 138 -1.01 6.16 -15.65
N PHE A 139 -1.98 6.74 -16.33
CA PHE A 139 -3.25 6.10 -16.65
C PHE A 139 -3.50 6.06 -18.15
N VAL A 140 -3.80 4.88 -18.67
CA VAL A 140 -4.31 4.70 -20.02
C VAL A 140 -5.78 4.30 -19.93
N PHE A 141 -6.65 5.14 -20.45
CA PHE A 141 -8.06 4.79 -20.63
C PHE A 141 -8.28 4.22 -22.01
N ALA A 142 -8.42 2.90 -22.08
CA ALA A 142 -8.65 2.16 -23.30
C ALA A 142 -10.15 2.02 -23.58
N VAL A 143 -10.68 2.87 -24.45
CA VAL A 143 -12.08 2.82 -24.88
C VAL A 143 -12.22 1.68 -25.87
N ASN A 144 -12.57 0.50 -25.34
CA ASN A 144 -12.62 -0.77 -26.02
C ASN A 144 -13.98 -1.04 -26.68
N LYS A 145 -14.03 -2.03 -27.54
CA LYS A 145 -15.21 -2.46 -28.31
C LYS A 145 -15.74 -1.35 -29.22
N MET A 146 -14.83 -0.60 -29.83
CA MET A 146 -15.20 0.44 -30.80
C MET A 146 -15.91 -0.12 -32.05
N ASP A 147 -15.68 -1.39 -32.39
CA ASP A 147 -16.38 -2.16 -33.41
C ASP A 147 -17.89 -2.21 -33.16
N LEU A 148 -18.32 -2.46 -31.89
CA LEU A 148 -19.75 -2.53 -31.54
C LEU A 148 -20.49 -1.20 -31.74
N VAL A 149 -19.78 -0.09 -31.64
CA VAL A 149 -20.33 1.25 -31.86
C VAL A 149 -19.95 1.81 -33.25
N LYS A 150 -19.56 0.91 -34.18
CA LYS A 150 -19.19 1.23 -35.57
C LYS A 150 -18.13 2.35 -35.64
N TYR A 151 -17.14 2.28 -34.74
CA TYR A 151 -16.01 3.22 -34.67
C TYR A 151 -16.41 4.70 -34.59
N SER A 152 -17.56 4.96 -33.94
CA SER A 152 -18.18 6.29 -33.87
C SER A 152 -17.33 7.30 -33.07
N LYS A 153 -16.78 8.29 -33.76
CA LYS A 153 -16.07 9.43 -33.13
C LYS A 153 -16.94 10.15 -32.10
N SER A 154 -18.22 10.40 -32.42
CA SER A 154 -19.14 11.09 -31.52
C SER A 154 -19.37 10.32 -30.22
N ARG A 155 -19.36 8.97 -30.25
CA ARG A 155 -19.46 8.14 -29.06
C ARG A 155 -18.17 8.23 -28.24
N PHE A 156 -17.02 8.12 -28.88
CA PHE A 156 -15.71 8.29 -28.24
C PHE A 156 -15.60 9.65 -27.55
N ASP A 157 -15.93 10.77 -28.25
CA ASP A 157 -15.86 12.11 -27.71
C ASP A 157 -16.75 12.31 -26.45
N LYS A 158 -17.87 11.60 -26.35
CA LYS A 158 -18.72 11.58 -25.14
C LYS A 158 -18.01 10.87 -23.97
N ILE A 159 -17.34 9.76 -24.23
CA ILE A 159 -16.62 9.01 -23.20
C ILE A 159 -15.39 9.78 -22.75
N VAL A 160 -14.68 10.44 -23.65
CA VAL A 160 -13.55 11.33 -23.31
C VAL A 160 -13.98 12.39 -22.30
N LYS A 161 -15.16 13.01 -22.46
CA LYS A 161 -15.67 13.96 -21.48
C LYS A 161 -15.88 13.34 -20.08
N GLN A 162 -16.42 12.13 -20.02
CA GLN A 162 -16.60 11.40 -18.76
C GLN A 162 -15.24 11.05 -18.11
N ILE A 163 -14.22 10.72 -18.92
CA ILE A 163 -12.87 10.46 -18.45
C ILE A 163 -12.21 11.74 -17.93
N GLU A 164 -12.40 12.87 -18.61
CA GLU A 164 -11.89 14.19 -18.14
C GLU A 164 -12.56 14.63 -16.83
N GLU A 165 -13.85 14.35 -16.64
CA GLU A 165 -14.54 14.57 -15.38
C GLU A 165 -13.90 13.72 -14.28
N LEU A 166 -13.65 12.42 -14.54
CA LEU A 166 -12.99 11.49 -13.61
C LEU A 166 -11.55 11.91 -13.32
N LYS A 167 -10.80 12.37 -14.32
CA LYS A 167 -9.45 12.92 -14.17
C LYS A 167 -9.43 14.07 -13.17
N ASN A 168 -10.36 15.03 -13.33
CA ASN A 168 -10.44 16.20 -12.47
C ASN A 168 -10.87 15.83 -11.04
N GLU A 169 -11.83 14.91 -10.91
CA GLU A 169 -12.29 14.39 -9.63
C GLU A 169 -11.17 13.69 -8.85
N LEU A 170 -10.40 12.87 -9.53
CA LEU A 170 -9.31 12.10 -8.94
C LEU A 170 -7.97 12.87 -8.94
N LEU A 171 -7.88 14.04 -9.54
CA LEU A 171 -6.62 14.77 -9.73
C LEU A 171 -5.53 13.85 -10.32
N LEU A 172 -5.83 13.22 -11.47
CA LEU A 172 -4.87 12.37 -12.16
C LEU A 172 -3.90 13.24 -12.97
N ASP A 173 -2.60 12.99 -12.80
CA ASP A 173 -1.56 13.83 -13.42
C ASP A 173 -1.42 13.53 -14.90
N ASP A 174 -1.15 12.28 -15.28
CA ASP A 174 -0.89 11.86 -16.65
C ASP A 174 -1.92 10.83 -17.11
N ILE A 175 -2.70 11.19 -18.12
CA ILE A 175 -3.67 10.30 -18.74
C ILE A 175 -3.44 10.21 -20.24
N TYR A 176 -3.61 9.01 -20.79
CA TYR A 176 -3.65 8.74 -22.21
C TYR A 176 -4.96 8.04 -22.57
N ILE A 177 -5.69 8.57 -23.57
CA ILE A 177 -7.00 8.02 -23.95
C ILE A 177 -6.89 7.46 -25.37
N ILE A 178 -7.23 6.17 -25.54
CA ILE A 178 -7.10 5.47 -26.80
C ILE A 178 -8.39 4.73 -27.16
N PRO A 179 -8.96 4.95 -28.37
CA PRO A 179 -10.02 4.11 -28.90
C PRO A 179 -9.42 2.84 -29.51
N LEU A 180 -9.94 1.66 -29.14
CA LEU A 180 -9.45 0.40 -29.65
C LEU A 180 -10.57 -0.67 -29.76
N SER A 181 -10.28 -1.75 -30.43
CA SER A 181 -11.02 -3.00 -30.37
C SER A 181 -10.05 -4.14 -30.03
N ALA A 182 -10.15 -4.69 -28.83
CA ALA A 182 -9.30 -5.79 -28.39
C ALA A 182 -9.54 -7.07 -29.19
N THR A 183 -10.74 -7.26 -29.72
CA THR A 183 -11.10 -8.44 -30.54
C THR A 183 -10.56 -8.30 -31.97
N GLU A 184 -10.76 -7.14 -32.61
CA GLU A 184 -10.37 -6.89 -33.97
C GLU A 184 -8.90 -6.45 -34.12
N GLY A 185 -8.22 -6.13 -33.03
CA GLY A 185 -6.83 -5.62 -33.00
C GLY A 185 -6.67 -4.15 -33.35
N ASP A 186 -7.75 -3.41 -33.55
CA ASP A 186 -7.71 -2.00 -33.92
C ASP A 186 -7.03 -1.16 -32.81
N ASN A 187 -5.94 -0.47 -33.15
CA ASN A 187 -5.10 0.33 -32.24
C ASN A 187 -4.52 -0.44 -31.03
N VAL A 188 -4.44 -1.77 -31.10
CA VAL A 188 -3.78 -2.58 -30.06
C VAL A 188 -2.28 -2.60 -30.30
N THR A 189 -1.83 -3.27 -31.34
CA THR A 189 -0.41 -3.38 -31.73
C THR A 189 -0.07 -2.49 -32.92
N VAL A 190 -1.01 -2.31 -33.84
CA VAL A 190 -0.89 -1.52 -35.06
C VAL A 190 -1.99 -0.47 -35.15
N LYS A 191 -1.71 0.60 -35.89
CA LYS A 191 -2.69 1.68 -36.09
C LYS A 191 -3.87 1.17 -36.92
N SER A 192 -5.08 1.43 -36.45
CA SER A 192 -6.32 1.03 -37.12
C SER A 192 -6.62 1.86 -38.36
N GLU A 193 -7.04 1.21 -39.44
CA GLU A 193 -7.64 1.85 -40.61
C GLU A 193 -9.11 2.21 -40.39
N ASN A 194 -9.79 1.52 -39.45
CA ASN A 194 -11.20 1.75 -39.11
C ASN A 194 -11.40 3.02 -38.24
N ILE A 195 -10.32 3.56 -37.65
CA ILE A 195 -10.35 4.73 -36.78
C ILE A 195 -9.47 5.86 -37.34
N PRO A 196 -9.71 6.32 -38.61
CA PRO A 196 -8.81 7.31 -39.24
C PRO A 196 -8.81 8.68 -38.59
N TRP A 197 -9.81 8.99 -37.75
CA TRP A 197 -9.92 10.23 -37.00
C TRP A 197 -9.05 10.25 -35.73
N TYR A 198 -8.46 9.12 -35.32
CA TYR A 198 -7.55 9.06 -34.19
C TYR A 198 -6.10 9.28 -34.64
N ASN A 199 -5.46 10.29 -34.08
CA ASN A 199 -4.09 10.67 -34.44
C ASN A 199 -3.01 10.19 -33.47
N GLY A 200 -3.40 9.50 -32.39
CA GLY A 200 -2.46 8.93 -31.42
C GLY A 200 -1.77 7.66 -31.95
N VAL A 201 -0.92 7.08 -31.10
CA VAL A 201 -0.21 5.84 -31.37
C VAL A 201 -1.02 4.63 -30.85
N PRO A 202 -0.79 3.41 -31.37
CA PRO A 202 -1.35 2.17 -30.84
C PRO A 202 -0.94 1.94 -29.38
N LEU A 203 -1.71 1.14 -28.64
CA LEU A 203 -1.48 0.89 -27.22
C LEU A 203 -0.08 0.31 -26.95
N LEU A 204 0.33 -0.72 -27.67
CA LEU A 204 1.64 -1.35 -27.47
C LEU A 204 2.77 -0.33 -27.69
N GLN A 205 2.69 0.48 -28.74
CA GLN A 205 3.68 1.53 -29.01
C GLN A 205 3.73 2.57 -27.91
N TYR A 206 2.59 2.96 -27.34
CA TYR A 206 2.55 3.86 -26.17
C TYR A 206 3.25 3.22 -24.96
N LEU A 207 2.92 1.96 -24.63
CA LEU A 207 3.54 1.24 -23.52
C LEU A 207 5.06 1.07 -23.69
N GLU A 208 5.55 0.91 -24.93
CA GLU A 208 6.97 0.85 -25.24
C GLU A 208 7.70 2.18 -25.01
N THR A 209 7.00 3.30 -25.20
CA THR A 209 7.63 4.63 -25.23
C THR A 209 7.37 5.50 -23.99
N VAL A 210 6.33 5.19 -23.22
CA VAL A 210 6.00 5.96 -22.01
C VAL A 210 7.15 5.95 -21.02
N ASP A 211 7.43 7.11 -20.42
CA ASP A 211 8.39 7.24 -19.35
C ASP A 211 7.63 7.22 -18.02
N VAL A 212 7.89 6.22 -17.21
CA VAL A 212 7.29 6.05 -15.88
C VAL A 212 8.29 6.28 -14.75
N ASP A 213 9.56 6.53 -15.09
CA ASP A 213 10.57 6.86 -14.11
C ASP A 213 10.28 8.28 -13.58
N SER A 214 9.80 8.35 -12.34
CA SER A 214 9.64 9.64 -11.67
C SER A 214 11.02 10.27 -11.47
N SER A 215 11.23 11.42 -12.07
CA SER A 215 12.44 12.25 -11.90
C SER A 215 12.45 13.00 -10.56
N GLU A 216 11.66 12.59 -9.58
CA GLU A 216 11.75 13.15 -8.23
C GLU A 216 13.12 12.74 -7.68
N GLU A 217 13.98 13.74 -7.43
CA GLU A 217 15.22 13.54 -6.70
C GLU A 217 14.85 13.04 -5.30
N GLU A 218 15.00 11.74 -5.10
CA GLU A 218 14.83 11.14 -3.79
C GLU A 218 15.96 11.68 -2.90
N GLU A 219 15.58 12.38 -1.84
CA GLU A 219 16.54 12.95 -0.88
C GLU A 219 17.22 11.83 -0.09
N GLY A 220 18.55 11.70 -0.28
CA GLY A 220 19.41 10.89 0.56
C GLY A 220 19.31 9.38 0.32
N PHE A 221 19.95 8.64 1.20
CA PHE A 221 20.04 7.17 1.17
C PHE A 221 19.19 6.56 2.28
N TYR A 222 18.41 5.51 1.96
CA TYR A 222 17.83 4.65 2.98
C TYR A 222 17.78 3.18 2.55
N LEU A 223 17.93 2.31 3.55
CA LEU A 223 17.96 0.85 3.43
C LEU A 223 17.09 0.23 4.52
N PRO A 224 15.88 -0.25 4.21
CA PRO A 224 15.09 -1.04 5.16
C PRO A 224 15.75 -2.40 5.39
N ILE A 225 15.95 -2.75 6.66
CA ILE A 225 16.62 -4.00 7.02
C ILE A 225 15.61 -5.16 6.98
N GLN A 226 15.89 -6.09 6.07
CA GLN A 226 15.09 -7.30 5.90
C GLN A 226 15.61 -8.47 6.75
N ARG A 227 16.94 -8.52 6.97
CA ARG A 227 17.59 -9.58 7.73
C ARG A 227 18.90 -9.09 8.35
N VAL A 228 19.18 -9.55 9.56
CA VAL A 228 20.52 -9.47 10.16
C VAL A 228 21.20 -10.81 9.98
N CYS A 229 22.36 -10.82 9.32
CA CYS A 229 23.17 -12.00 9.07
C CYS A 229 24.31 -12.05 10.08
N ARG A 230 24.35 -13.08 10.90
CA ARG A 230 25.39 -13.30 11.90
C ARG A 230 25.81 -14.77 11.91
N PRO A 231 26.60 -15.22 10.93
CA PRO A 231 27.02 -16.61 10.83
C PRO A 231 27.92 -17.02 11.99
N ASP A 232 28.71 -16.09 12.53
CA ASP A 232 29.59 -16.28 13.67
C ASP A 232 29.72 -14.97 14.48
N HIS A 233 30.59 -14.98 15.50
CA HIS A 233 30.80 -13.84 16.40
C HIS A 233 31.65 -12.70 15.79
N THR A 234 32.26 -12.94 14.64
CA THR A 234 33.14 -11.95 14.00
C THR A 234 32.43 -11.14 12.91
N PHE A 235 31.29 -11.62 12.43
CA PHE A 235 30.56 -10.99 11.33
C PHE A 235 29.13 -10.64 11.74
N ARG A 236 28.75 -9.38 11.55
CA ARG A 236 27.36 -8.91 11.64
C ARG A 236 27.05 -8.05 10.43
N GLY A 237 26.21 -8.56 9.54
CA GLY A 237 25.79 -7.89 8.31
C GLY A 237 24.31 -7.55 8.32
N PHE A 238 23.96 -6.35 7.85
CA PHE A 238 22.62 -5.85 7.70
C PHE A 238 22.22 -5.97 6.23
N GLN A 239 21.18 -6.76 5.95
CA GLN A 239 20.77 -7.11 4.60
C GLN A 239 19.46 -6.41 4.23
N GLY A 240 19.44 -5.85 3.03
CA GLY A 240 18.25 -5.21 2.45
C GLY A 240 18.50 -4.78 1.01
N GLN A 241 17.49 -4.17 0.39
CA GLN A 241 17.61 -3.50 -0.90
C GLN A 241 17.71 -2.00 -0.65
N ILE A 242 18.61 -1.32 -1.35
CA ILE A 242 18.71 0.13 -1.32
C ILE A 242 17.49 0.69 -2.05
N GLU A 243 16.66 1.43 -1.33
CA GLU A 243 15.43 2.01 -1.89
C GLU A 243 15.64 3.41 -2.46
N SER A 244 16.65 4.14 -1.93
CA SER A 244 17.00 5.48 -2.41
C SER A 244 18.49 5.76 -2.28
N GLY A 245 19.03 6.60 -3.16
CA GLY A 245 20.36 7.14 -3.12
C GLY A 245 21.49 6.13 -3.33
N SER A 246 22.61 6.41 -2.68
CA SER A 246 23.82 5.58 -2.74
C SER A 246 24.58 5.57 -1.43
N ILE A 247 25.36 4.50 -1.19
CA ILE A 247 26.18 4.31 0.00
C ILE A 247 27.56 3.86 -0.36
N SER A 248 28.58 4.39 0.31
CA SER A 248 29.99 4.05 0.12
C SER A 248 30.63 3.61 1.43
N ILE A 249 31.72 2.85 1.30
CA ILE A 249 32.55 2.49 2.47
C ILE A 249 33.07 3.77 3.12
N GLY A 250 32.94 3.87 4.44
CA GLY A 250 33.35 5.04 5.23
C GLY A 250 32.26 6.09 5.45
N ASP A 251 31.12 5.98 4.78
CA ASP A 251 29.99 6.89 5.00
C ASP A 251 29.45 6.78 6.43
N GLU A 252 29.16 7.94 7.06
CA GLU A 252 28.40 7.99 8.31
C GLU A 252 26.94 7.72 8.00
N ILE A 253 26.33 6.84 8.79
CA ILE A 253 24.92 6.49 8.73
C ILE A 253 24.23 6.71 10.06
N VAL A 254 22.90 6.82 10.01
CA VAL A 254 22.02 6.83 11.19
C VAL A 254 21.08 5.66 11.12
N THR A 255 20.83 5.01 12.25
CA THR A 255 19.88 3.90 12.35
C THR A 255 18.56 4.37 12.95
N LEU A 256 17.44 3.96 12.40
CA LEU A 256 16.11 4.27 12.90
C LEU A 256 15.43 2.99 13.41
N PRO A 257 14.73 3.01 14.54
CA PRO A 257 14.37 4.16 15.39
C PRO A 257 15.42 4.57 16.43
N SER A 258 16.53 3.84 16.61
CA SER A 258 17.49 4.04 17.71
C SER A 258 18.29 5.36 17.61
N ASN A 259 18.34 6.01 16.45
CA ASN A 259 19.14 7.21 16.15
C ASN A 259 20.65 7.07 16.44
N GLU A 260 21.16 5.83 16.38
CA GLU A 260 22.58 5.60 16.55
C GLU A 260 23.36 5.90 15.27
N LYS A 261 24.55 6.51 15.42
CA LYS A 261 25.46 6.79 14.31
C LYS A 261 26.55 5.73 14.24
N ALA A 262 26.91 5.32 13.03
CA ALA A 262 28.02 4.41 12.75
C ALA A 262 28.59 4.70 11.36
N HIS A 263 29.74 4.05 11.01
CA HIS A 263 30.29 4.15 9.68
C HIS A 263 30.22 2.82 8.97
N VAL A 264 30.02 2.88 7.66
CA VAL A 264 30.01 1.71 6.79
C VAL A 264 31.42 1.13 6.70
N LYS A 265 31.61 -0.10 7.17
CA LYS A 265 32.90 -0.80 7.15
C LYS A 265 33.10 -1.58 5.86
N GLN A 266 32.05 -2.25 5.37
CA GLN A 266 32.10 -3.09 4.18
C GLN A 266 30.73 -3.16 3.53
N ILE A 267 30.70 -3.26 2.21
CA ILE A 267 29.48 -3.48 1.42
C ILE A 267 29.70 -4.73 0.57
N LEU A 268 28.81 -5.71 0.72
CA LEU A 268 28.81 -6.94 -0.06
C LEU A 268 27.60 -6.98 -0.99
N MET A 269 27.86 -7.25 -2.27
CA MET A 269 26.85 -7.60 -3.26
C MET A 269 27.03 -9.06 -3.65
N THR A 270 26.09 -9.92 -3.29
CA THR A 270 26.27 -11.37 -3.35
C THR A 270 27.51 -11.75 -2.52
N ASP A 271 28.60 -12.18 -3.17
CA ASP A 271 29.87 -12.60 -2.52
C ASP A 271 31.03 -11.65 -2.82
N LYS A 272 30.74 -10.46 -3.40
CA LYS A 272 31.78 -9.53 -3.83
C LYS A 272 31.76 -8.24 -3.02
N ASP A 273 32.94 -7.83 -2.58
CA ASP A 273 33.14 -6.49 -2.01
C ASP A 273 32.98 -5.43 -3.08
N VAL A 274 32.17 -4.42 -2.76
CA VAL A 274 32.01 -3.22 -3.58
C VAL A 274 32.32 -1.97 -2.76
N LYS A 275 32.81 -0.93 -3.43
CA LYS A 275 33.13 0.34 -2.74
C LYS A 275 31.89 1.22 -2.55
N THR A 276 30.97 1.15 -3.50
CA THR A 276 29.74 1.94 -3.53
C THR A 276 28.61 1.08 -4.08
N ALA A 277 27.42 1.24 -3.53
CA ALA A 277 26.20 0.62 -4.01
C ALA A 277 25.08 1.67 -4.17
N PHE A 278 24.12 1.39 -5.06
CA PHE A 278 23.12 2.33 -5.54
C PHE A 278 21.72 1.79 -5.37
N LYS A 279 20.72 2.67 -5.51
CA LYS A 279 19.29 2.34 -5.53
C LYS A 279 18.99 1.07 -6.35
N GLY A 280 18.11 0.23 -5.82
CA GLY A 280 17.66 -1.02 -6.42
C GLY A 280 18.60 -2.21 -6.21
N GLN A 281 19.79 -1.99 -5.65
CA GLN A 281 20.77 -3.06 -5.43
C GLN A 281 20.54 -3.75 -4.06
N PRO A 282 20.45 -5.08 -4.03
CA PRO A 282 20.45 -5.84 -2.78
C PRO A 282 21.88 -5.90 -2.22
N VAL A 283 22.04 -5.52 -0.95
CA VAL A 283 23.35 -5.42 -0.29
C VAL A 283 23.35 -6.05 1.10
N THR A 284 24.56 -6.40 1.55
CA THR A 284 24.87 -6.65 2.95
C THR A 284 25.87 -5.58 3.41
N ILE A 285 25.50 -4.78 4.39
CA ILE A 285 26.35 -3.73 4.95
C ILE A 285 26.83 -4.18 6.33
N THR A 286 28.14 -4.04 6.60
CA THR A 286 28.70 -4.17 7.94
C THR A 286 29.12 -2.78 8.44
N LEU A 287 29.07 -2.57 9.75
CA LEU A 287 29.37 -1.31 10.41
C LEU A 287 30.65 -1.42 11.24
N ASP A 288 31.24 -0.27 11.56
CA ASP A 288 32.47 -0.16 12.33
C ASP A 288 32.29 -0.45 13.82
N LYS A 289 31.04 -0.37 14.32
CA LYS A 289 30.64 -0.68 15.70
C LYS A 289 29.31 -1.43 15.78
N GLU A 290 29.03 -2.01 16.91
CA GLU A 290 27.74 -2.60 17.21
C GLU A 290 26.69 -1.49 17.37
N VAL A 291 25.51 -1.71 16.79
CA VAL A 291 24.34 -0.83 16.87
C VAL A 291 23.09 -1.67 17.08
N ASP A 292 22.06 -1.09 17.70
CA ASP A 292 20.77 -1.76 17.88
C ASP A 292 19.94 -1.69 16.59
N VAL A 293 20.19 -2.67 15.73
CA VAL A 293 19.49 -2.84 14.44
C VAL A 293 19.01 -4.26 14.27
N SER A 294 17.76 -4.42 13.99
CA SER A 294 17.08 -5.67 13.69
C SER A 294 16.25 -5.56 12.41
N ARG A 295 15.57 -6.64 12.03
CA ARG A 295 14.58 -6.56 10.95
C ARG A 295 13.49 -5.53 11.29
N GLY A 296 13.21 -4.64 10.36
CA GLY A 296 12.25 -3.55 10.52
C GLY A 296 12.88 -2.21 10.90
N CYS A 297 14.17 -2.18 11.25
CA CYS A 297 14.94 -0.95 11.34
C CYS A 297 15.30 -0.44 9.94
N VAL A 298 15.67 0.83 9.85
CA VAL A 298 16.12 1.47 8.61
C VAL A 298 17.48 2.11 8.84
N ILE A 299 18.40 1.89 7.92
CA ILE A 299 19.69 2.63 7.87
C ILE A 299 19.52 3.78 6.91
N THR A 300 19.89 4.99 7.35
CA THR A 300 19.72 6.23 6.57
C THR A 300 21.01 7.03 6.50
N LYS A 301 21.13 7.87 5.47
CA LYS A 301 22.19 8.86 5.31
C LYS A 301 21.65 10.06 4.53
N ASP A 302 21.90 11.27 5.03
CA ASP A 302 21.49 12.52 4.39
C ASP A 302 19.97 12.59 4.08
N THR A 303 19.14 12.11 5.04
CA THR A 303 17.67 12.11 4.94
C THR A 303 17.05 12.83 6.12
N ASN A 304 15.81 13.30 5.95
CA ASN A 304 14.94 13.81 7.00
C ASN A 304 14.01 12.72 7.58
N LEU A 305 14.32 11.44 7.33
CA LEU A 305 13.52 10.33 7.84
C LEU A 305 13.56 10.29 9.37
N ALA A 306 12.40 10.08 9.97
CA ALA A 306 12.24 10.00 11.41
C ALA A 306 11.34 8.82 11.79
N SER A 307 11.19 8.61 13.09
CA SER A 307 10.33 7.55 13.61
C SER A 307 9.10 8.16 14.25
N TYR A 308 7.94 7.61 13.90
CA TYR A 308 6.64 8.07 14.36
C TYR A 308 5.84 6.92 14.96
N GLN A 309 4.92 7.25 15.84
CA GLN A 309 4.04 6.30 16.51
C GLN A 309 2.57 6.50 16.09
N GLU A 310 2.23 7.69 15.63
CA GLU A 310 0.90 8.04 15.16
C GLU A 310 0.94 8.42 13.68
N LEU A 311 0.07 7.82 12.89
CA LEU A 311 -0.04 8.08 11.46
C LEU A 311 -1.50 8.21 11.04
N THR A 312 -1.71 9.07 10.05
CA THR A 312 -2.96 9.13 9.30
C THR A 312 -2.76 8.39 7.99
N ALA A 313 -3.62 7.44 7.70
CA ALA A 313 -3.53 6.59 6.51
C ALA A 313 -4.87 6.49 5.78
N SER A 314 -4.81 6.56 4.46
CA SER A 314 -5.92 6.15 3.59
C SER A 314 -5.88 4.63 3.44
N ILE A 315 -6.95 3.96 3.80
CA ILE A 315 -7.06 2.50 3.77
C ILE A 315 -8.18 2.02 2.87
N LEU A 316 -7.97 0.89 2.21
CA LEU A 316 -9.00 0.09 1.55
C LEU A 316 -9.31 -1.10 2.46
N TRP A 317 -10.56 -1.18 2.94
CA TRP A 317 -11.01 -2.26 3.80
C TRP A 317 -11.40 -3.49 2.99
N MET A 318 -10.89 -4.66 3.35
CA MET A 318 -11.04 -5.90 2.58
C MET A 318 -11.65 -7.07 3.38
N ASP A 319 -11.95 -6.84 4.67
CA ASP A 319 -12.52 -7.86 5.55
C ASP A 319 -14.05 -7.90 5.44
N ASP A 320 -14.65 -9.06 5.73
CA ASP A 320 -16.08 -9.22 5.81
C ASP A 320 -16.64 -8.61 7.11
N GLU A 321 -15.87 -8.61 8.20
CA GLU A 321 -16.18 -7.87 9.41
C GLU A 321 -15.96 -6.37 9.20
N GLN A 322 -16.86 -5.56 9.78
CA GLN A 322 -16.72 -4.10 9.70
C GLN A 322 -15.52 -3.61 10.53
N LEU A 323 -14.78 -2.66 9.99
CA LEU A 323 -13.83 -1.89 10.76
C LEU A 323 -14.58 -0.99 11.74
N THR A 324 -14.15 -0.99 13.00
CA THR A 324 -14.59 -0.05 14.05
C THR A 324 -13.36 0.51 14.75
N ALA A 325 -13.47 1.75 15.23
CA ALA A 325 -12.40 2.35 16.03
C ALA A 325 -12.16 1.55 17.33
N GLY A 326 -10.90 1.50 17.76
CA GLY A 326 -10.47 0.80 18.97
C GLY A 326 -10.07 -0.68 18.77
N LYS A 327 -10.31 -1.28 17.61
CA LYS A 327 -9.87 -2.65 17.33
C LYS A 327 -8.35 -2.66 17.03
N ASP A 328 -7.66 -3.67 17.57
CA ASP A 328 -6.22 -3.85 17.42
C ASP A 328 -5.88 -4.82 16.27
N TYR A 329 -4.80 -4.52 15.57
CA TYR A 329 -4.29 -5.26 14.42
C TYR A 329 -2.78 -5.45 14.53
N LEU A 330 -2.25 -6.39 13.76
CA LEU A 330 -0.84 -6.35 13.37
C LEU A 330 -0.72 -5.42 12.17
N VAL A 331 0.03 -4.34 12.34
CA VAL A 331 0.36 -3.40 11.26
C VAL A 331 1.69 -3.84 10.66
N LYS A 332 1.68 -4.18 9.39
CA LYS A 332 2.92 -4.44 8.64
C LYS A 332 3.19 -3.25 7.74
N LEU A 333 4.31 -2.57 8.01
CA LEU A 333 4.80 -1.42 7.25
C LEU A 333 6.25 -1.70 6.87
N GLY A 334 6.53 -1.69 5.58
CA GLY A 334 7.83 -2.10 5.06
C GLY A 334 8.25 -3.49 5.56
N THR A 335 9.38 -3.57 6.23
CA THR A 335 9.92 -4.82 6.79
C THR A 335 9.51 -5.08 8.24
N LYS A 336 8.87 -4.10 8.91
CA LYS A 336 8.40 -4.18 10.30
C LYS A 336 6.99 -4.74 10.38
N THR A 337 6.72 -5.56 11.39
CA THR A 337 5.37 -5.93 11.83
C THR A 337 5.24 -5.60 13.29
N ILE A 338 4.21 -4.84 13.66
CA ILE A 338 4.01 -4.28 14.98
C ILE A 338 2.53 -4.25 15.34
N SER A 339 2.20 -4.28 16.62
CA SER A 339 0.83 -4.04 17.08
C SER A 339 0.44 -2.60 16.86
N GLY A 340 -0.79 -2.36 16.42
CA GLY A 340 -1.36 -1.03 16.26
C GLY A 340 -2.87 -1.07 16.38
N ILE A 341 -3.45 0.09 16.63
CA ILE A 341 -4.89 0.29 16.83
C ILE A 341 -5.37 1.34 15.84
N VAL A 342 -6.46 1.07 15.15
CA VAL A 342 -7.20 2.12 14.43
C VAL A 342 -7.95 2.93 15.47
N SER A 343 -7.40 4.08 15.88
CA SER A 343 -7.95 4.90 16.96
C SER A 343 -9.18 5.70 16.52
N GLU A 344 -9.21 6.11 15.25
CA GLU A 344 -10.27 6.93 14.68
C GLU A 344 -10.45 6.65 13.20
N ILE A 345 -11.71 6.65 12.75
CA ILE A 345 -12.07 6.77 11.34
C ILE A 345 -12.44 8.23 11.10
N LYS A 346 -11.52 8.99 10.48
CA LYS A 346 -11.75 10.43 10.24
C LYS A 346 -12.93 10.67 9.30
N TYR A 347 -12.99 9.93 8.21
CA TYR A 347 -14.10 9.92 7.25
C TYR A 347 -13.95 8.73 6.28
N ALA A 348 -15.06 8.30 5.71
CA ALA A 348 -15.07 7.40 4.56
C ALA A 348 -15.12 8.21 3.26
N VAL A 349 -14.70 7.58 2.16
CA VAL A 349 -14.75 8.17 0.82
C VAL A 349 -15.83 7.46 0.01
N ASP A 350 -16.83 8.19 -0.47
CA ASP A 350 -17.79 7.64 -1.43
C ASP A 350 -17.06 7.29 -2.74
N VAL A 351 -17.08 6.03 -3.11
CA VAL A 351 -16.37 5.55 -4.30
C VAL A 351 -16.97 6.07 -5.61
N ASN A 352 -18.22 6.55 -5.58
CA ASN A 352 -18.92 7.07 -6.75
C ASN A 352 -18.67 8.57 -6.97
N THR A 353 -18.74 9.36 -5.87
CA THR A 353 -18.66 10.82 -5.91
C THR A 353 -17.30 11.35 -5.45
N GLY A 354 -16.55 10.58 -4.66
CA GLY A 354 -15.31 11.04 -4.01
C GLY A 354 -15.52 11.93 -2.81
N GLU A 355 -16.77 12.14 -2.40
CA GLU A 355 -17.10 12.98 -1.25
C GLU A 355 -16.66 12.31 0.06
N HIS A 356 -16.27 13.14 1.01
CA HIS A 356 -15.97 12.69 2.37
C HIS A 356 -17.27 12.50 3.15
N ILE A 357 -17.49 11.30 3.65
CA ILE A 357 -18.69 10.93 4.41
C ILE A 357 -18.28 10.64 5.86
N PRO A 358 -18.93 11.28 6.85
CA PRO A 358 -18.74 10.89 8.25
C PRO A 358 -19.07 9.39 8.43
N ALA A 359 -18.18 8.66 9.08
CA ALA A 359 -18.36 7.23 9.29
C ALA A 359 -17.76 6.78 10.62
N ASP A 360 -18.53 5.99 11.37
CA ASP A 360 -18.08 5.35 12.61
C ASP A 360 -17.60 3.91 12.38
N SER A 361 -17.87 3.38 11.20
CA SER A 361 -17.45 2.05 10.76
C SER A 361 -17.22 2.00 9.25
N LEU A 362 -16.47 1.00 8.78
CA LEU A 362 -16.22 0.80 7.36
C LEU A 362 -16.54 -0.64 6.97
N THR A 363 -17.31 -0.78 5.90
CA THR A 363 -17.65 -2.09 5.31
C THR A 363 -16.65 -2.52 4.25
N LYS A 364 -16.70 -3.79 3.87
CA LYS A 364 -15.87 -4.38 2.79
C LYS A 364 -15.89 -3.52 1.52
N ASN A 365 -14.73 -3.37 0.91
CA ASN A 365 -14.45 -2.54 -0.26
C ASN A 365 -14.62 -1.02 -0.04
N GLY A 366 -14.85 -0.60 1.20
CA GLY A 366 -14.85 0.82 1.57
C GLY A 366 -13.45 1.39 1.63
N ILE A 367 -13.34 2.69 1.33
CA ILE A 367 -12.12 3.48 1.49
C ILE A 367 -12.35 4.50 2.60
N ALA A 368 -11.42 4.62 3.52
CA ALA A 368 -11.48 5.61 4.61
C ALA A 368 -10.11 6.16 4.94
N VAL A 369 -10.10 7.35 5.53
CA VAL A 369 -8.93 7.94 6.17
C VAL A 369 -9.02 7.71 7.66
N CYS A 370 -8.00 7.06 8.22
CA CYS A 370 -7.96 6.63 9.60
C CYS A 370 -6.70 7.12 10.32
N THR A 371 -6.82 7.36 11.63
CA THR A 371 -5.66 7.50 12.51
C THR A 371 -5.29 6.12 13.06
N ILE A 372 -4.00 5.77 12.94
CA ILE A 372 -3.44 4.51 13.43
C ILE A 372 -2.37 4.82 14.47
N LEU A 373 -2.52 4.26 15.67
CA LEU A 373 -1.55 4.31 16.75
C LEU A 373 -0.75 3.01 16.78
N LEU A 374 0.56 3.10 16.70
CA LEU A 374 1.49 1.99 16.79
C LEU A 374 1.96 1.76 18.23
N ALA A 375 2.29 0.52 18.57
CA ALA A 375 2.77 0.18 19.92
C ALA A 375 4.12 0.83 20.26
N GLU A 376 4.96 1.08 19.27
CA GLU A 376 6.26 1.76 19.42
C GLU A 376 6.54 2.63 18.17
N PRO A 377 7.42 3.62 18.27
CA PRO A 377 7.82 4.41 17.10
C PRO A 377 8.58 3.54 16.09
N ILE A 378 8.27 3.69 14.81
CA ILE A 378 8.97 3.04 13.69
C ILE A 378 9.36 4.06 12.63
N ALA A 379 10.36 3.74 11.83
CA ALA A 379 10.69 4.55 10.67
C ALA A 379 9.54 4.50 9.67
N VAL A 380 8.93 5.64 9.39
CA VAL A 380 7.80 5.78 8.48
C VAL A 380 7.85 7.14 7.79
N ASP A 381 7.39 7.23 6.56
CA ASP A 381 7.24 8.49 5.84
C ASP A 381 5.97 8.47 4.97
N LEU A 382 5.66 9.60 4.37
CA LEU A 382 4.54 9.75 3.44
C LEU A 382 4.73 8.80 2.25
N PHE A 383 3.69 8.10 1.88
CA PHE A 383 3.72 7.21 0.71
C PHE A 383 4.09 7.94 -0.58
N SER A 384 3.70 9.19 -0.71
CA SER A 384 4.05 10.03 -1.87
C SER A 384 5.55 10.29 -2.01
N LYS A 385 6.32 10.24 -0.90
CA LYS A 385 7.77 10.44 -0.89
C LYS A 385 8.54 9.11 -0.96
N HIS A 386 8.20 8.17 -0.09
CA HIS A 386 8.91 6.90 0.05
C HIS A 386 7.91 5.73 0.13
N LYS A 387 7.59 5.11 -1.01
CA LYS A 387 6.59 4.02 -1.09
C LYS A 387 6.80 2.94 -0.02
N THR A 388 8.00 2.39 0.09
CA THR A 388 8.31 1.28 1.02
C THR A 388 8.18 1.65 2.50
N LEU A 389 8.24 2.94 2.86
CA LEU A 389 8.06 3.43 4.22
C LEU A 389 6.67 4.04 4.45
N GLY A 390 5.84 4.13 3.41
CA GLY A 390 4.51 4.69 3.47
C GLY A 390 3.38 3.72 3.12
N GLU A 391 3.69 2.48 2.69
CA GLU A 391 2.68 1.45 2.43
C GLU A 391 2.50 0.54 3.64
N LEU A 392 1.25 0.18 3.94
CA LEU A 392 0.93 -0.68 5.08
C LEU A 392 -0.20 -1.67 4.78
N ILE A 393 -0.22 -2.74 5.55
CA ILE A 393 -1.37 -3.62 5.67
C ILE A 393 -1.76 -3.81 7.13
N LEU A 394 -3.07 -3.94 7.37
CA LEU A 394 -3.64 -4.34 8.64
C LEU A 394 -3.97 -5.84 8.59
N ILE A 395 -3.48 -6.58 9.56
CA ILE A 395 -3.66 -8.02 9.66
C ILE A 395 -4.46 -8.29 10.93
N ASP A 396 -5.58 -8.99 10.82
CA ASP A 396 -6.38 -9.41 11.96
C ASP A 396 -5.57 -10.41 12.81
N ARG A 397 -5.54 -10.20 14.12
CA ARG A 397 -4.68 -10.97 15.04
C ARG A 397 -5.19 -12.38 15.33
N VAL A 398 -6.46 -12.65 15.08
CA VAL A 398 -7.08 -13.95 15.34
C VAL A 398 -7.01 -14.83 14.11
N SER A 399 -7.51 -14.31 12.99
CA SER A 399 -7.57 -15.05 11.73
C SER A 399 -6.25 -15.05 10.95
N ASN A 400 -5.34 -14.09 11.24
CA ASN A 400 -4.14 -13.79 10.46
C ASN A 400 -4.43 -13.40 8.99
N MET A 401 -5.65 -13.00 8.68
CA MET A 401 -6.04 -12.51 7.37
C MET A 401 -5.71 -11.02 7.23
N THR A 402 -5.33 -10.61 6.03
CA THR A 402 -5.19 -9.19 5.73
C THR A 402 -6.56 -8.54 5.67
N SER A 403 -6.83 -7.61 6.59
CA SER A 403 -8.11 -6.91 6.68
C SER A 403 -8.14 -5.60 5.91
N ALA A 404 -6.99 -4.94 5.74
CA ALA A 404 -6.87 -3.74 4.93
C ALA A 404 -5.49 -3.61 4.29
N CYS A 405 -5.42 -2.89 3.17
CA CYS A 405 -4.21 -2.25 2.68
C CYS A 405 -4.38 -0.73 2.70
N GLY A 406 -3.29 0.00 2.80
CA GLY A 406 -3.35 1.45 2.86
C GLY A 406 -2.01 2.12 2.69
N VAL A 407 -2.08 3.45 2.64
CA VAL A 407 -0.94 4.33 2.44
C VAL A 407 -0.94 5.45 3.49
N VAL A 408 0.25 5.84 3.93
CA VAL A 408 0.43 6.92 4.90
C VAL A 408 0.32 8.25 4.20
N ASP A 409 -0.67 9.05 4.61
CA ASP A 409 -0.93 10.39 4.08
C ASP A 409 -0.22 11.47 4.89
N SER A 410 -0.17 11.29 6.23
CA SER A 410 0.55 12.19 7.13
C SER A 410 1.04 11.44 8.36
N VAL A 411 2.09 11.97 8.97
CA VAL A 411 2.64 11.54 10.24
C VAL A 411 2.58 12.71 11.22
N GLU A 412 2.25 12.42 12.47
CA GLU A 412 2.26 13.45 13.50
C GLU A 412 3.55 13.34 14.31
N GLU A 413 4.34 14.42 14.31
CA GLU A 413 5.40 14.56 15.29
C GLU A 413 4.74 14.59 16.66
N LYS A 414 5.17 13.72 17.58
CA LYS A 414 4.92 14.00 18.98
C LYS A 414 5.48 15.41 19.22
N ALA A 415 4.58 16.35 19.50
CA ALA A 415 5.02 17.62 20.04
C ALA A 415 5.99 17.28 21.18
N ASP A 416 7.22 17.81 21.11
CA ASP A 416 8.29 17.65 22.12
C ASP A 416 7.95 18.29 23.46
N ASP A 417 6.77 18.86 23.58
CA ASP A 417 6.12 18.98 24.86
C ASP A 417 5.73 17.58 25.29
N ALA A 418 6.50 17.05 26.22
CA ALA A 418 6.10 15.97 27.10
C ALA A 418 4.74 16.25 27.75
N LYS A 419 3.67 16.25 27.00
CA LYS A 419 2.38 15.80 27.46
C LYS A 419 2.57 14.30 27.65
N LYS A 420 3.19 13.97 28.76
CA LYS A 420 3.10 12.66 29.38
C LYS A 420 1.66 12.23 29.15
N ALA A 421 1.46 11.10 28.47
CA ALA A 421 0.14 10.64 28.13
C ALA A 421 -0.69 10.59 29.43
N SER A 422 -1.52 11.59 29.62
CA SER A 422 -2.43 11.62 30.76
C SER A 422 -3.60 10.75 30.35
N PHE A 423 -3.64 9.53 30.85
CA PHE A 423 -4.82 8.70 30.74
C PHE A 423 -5.88 9.25 31.71
N VAL A 424 -6.85 9.96 31.16
CA VAL A 424 -8.07 10.26 31.89
C VAL A 424 -8.89 8.99 31.89
N LEU A 425 -8.80 8.22 32.97
CA LEU A 425 -9.82 7.20 33.23
C LEU A 425 -11.13 7.93 33.47
N GLY A 426 -12.04 7.86 32.49
CA GLY A 426 -13.42 8.30 32.69
C GLY A 426 -14.02 7.51 33.85
N SER A 427 -14.56 8.18 34.84
CA SER A 427 -15.19 7.63 36.04
C SER A 427 -14.44 6.49 36.74
N LEU A 428 -13.64 6.87 37.74
CA LEU A 428 -13.06 5.95 38.70
C LEU A 428 -14.16 5.58 39.74
N GLU A 429 -14.76 4.42 39.60
CA GLU A 429 -15.47 3.80 40.74
C GLU A 429 -14.45 3.20 41.68
N ALA A 430 -14.09 3.95 42.72
CA ALA A 430 -13.19 3.48 43.74
C ALA A 430 -13.97 2.83 44.87
N ARG A 431 -13.90 1.52 44.97
CA ARG A 431 -14.26 0.79 46.21
C ARG A 431 -13.00 0.65 47.04
N GLY A 432 -12.98 1.34 48.17
CA GLY A 432 -11.87 1.53 49.02
C GLY A 432 -10.96 0.36 49.27
N ASP A 433 -9.77 0.47 49.15
CA ASP A 433 -8.66 0.00 49.96
C ASP A 433 -7.32 0.35 49.30
N ILE A 434 -6.31 0.28 50.05
CA ILE A 434 -4.94 0.77 49.87
C ILE A 434 -4.27 0.26 48.59
N PHE A 435 -3.58 1.14 47.91
CA PHE A 435 -2.71 0.81 46.76
C PHE A 435 -1.41 0.18 47.21
N GLU A 436 -1.01 -0.88 46.54
CA GLU A 436 0.36 -1.40 46.63
C GLU A 436 1.14 -0.99 45.41
N GLU A 437 2.40 -0.67 45.63
CA GLU A 437 3.35 -0.25 44.60
C GLU A 437 3.82 -1.45 43.80
N PHE A 438 3.51 -1.44 42.49
CA PHE A 438 3.87 -2.54 41.60
C PHE A 438 5.10 -2.24 40.70
N PHE A 439 5.74 -1.06 40.89
CA PHE A 439 6.85 -0.66 40.04
C PHE A 439 8.17 -0.70 40.81
N TYR A 440 9.17 -1.36 40.25
CA TYR A 440 10.52 -1.43 40.81
C TYR A 440 11.31 -0.12 40.68
N ASP A 441 10.97 0.71 39.70
CA ASP A 441 11.56 2.04 39.51
C ASP A 441 10.48 3.03 39.07
N THR A 442 10.09 3.87 40.02
CA THR A 442 9.10 4.94 39.82
C THR A 442 9.75 6.32 39.72
N SER A 443 11.08 6.40 39.68
CA SER A 443 11.81 7.66 39.70
C SER A 443 11.52 8.57 38.49
N SER A 444 11.07 7.99 37.39
CA SER A 444 10.68 8.68 36.16
C SER A 444 9.16 8.88 36.02
N LEU A 445 8.35 8.37 36.94
CA LEU A 445 6.90 8.36 36.88
C LEU A 445 6.27 9.22 37.99
N ASN A 446 5.21 9.93 37.65
CA ASN A 446 4.37 10.60 38.62
C ASN A 446 3.30 9.64 39.13
N VAL A 447 3.64 8.87 40.15
CA VAL A 447 2.74 7.89 40.76
C VAL A 447 2.05 8.48 41.97
N LEU A 448 0.72 8.49 41.94
CA LEU A 448 -0.08 8.92 43.09
C LEU A 448 -0.61 7.69 43.82
N LYS A 449 -0.24 7.56 45.11
CA LYS A 449 -0.86 6.64 46.07
C LYS A 449 -2.05 7.33 46.67
N TYR A 450 -3.26 6.78 46.54
CA TYR A 450 -4.42 7.43 47.11
C TYR A 450 -5.38 6.47 47.79
N GLN A 451 -6.08 6.99 48.80
CA GLN A 451 -7.20 6.31 49.43
C GLN A 451 -8.50 6.96 48.97
N PRO A 452 -9.35 6.26 48.29
CA PRO A 452 -10.59 6.84 47.77
C PRO A 452 -11.55 7.19 48.94
N VAL A 453 -12.01 8.42 48.93
CA VAL A 453 -13.04 8.89 49.87
C VAL A 453 -14.37 9.16 49.21
N LYS A 454 -14.42 9.06 47.88
CA LYS A 454 -15.64 9.14 47.07
C LYS A 454 -15.53 8.22 45.87
N GLU A 455 -16.66 7.85 45.28
CA GLU A 455 -16.72 6.89 44.20
C GLU A 455 -16.15 7.44 42.89
N THR A 456 -16.24 8.73 42.65
CA THR A 456 -15.78 9.38 41.42
C THR A 456 -14.99 10.65 41.71
N TYR A 457 -13.92 10.86 40.93
CA TYR A 457 -13.13 12.08 40.95
C TYR A 457 -13.12 12.72 39.57
N THR A 458 -13.14 14.05 39.55
CA THR A 458 -13.06 14.82 38.30
C THR A 458 -11.90 15.81 38.37
N LYS A 459 -11.50 16.35 37.21
CA LYS A 459 -10.47 17.36 37.12
C LYS A 459 -10.72 18.52 38.14
N GLY A 460 -9.75 18.85 38.96
CA GLY A 460 -9.84 19.87 39.96
C GLY A 460 -10.29 19.42 41.37
N ASP A 461 -10.72 18.16 41.49
CA ASP A 461 -11.03 17.58 42.81
C ASP A 461 -9.77 17.39 43.66
N THR A 462 -9.95 17.33 44.99
CA THR A 462 -8.89 16.98 45.91
C THR A 462 -8.88 15.47 46.10
N ILE A 463 -7.73 14.86 45.79
CA ILE A 463 -7.52 13.42 45.97
C ILE A 463 -6.72 13.23 47.27
N PRO A 464 -7.22 12.43 48.22
CA PRO A 464 -6.45 12.09 49.41
C PRO A 464 -5.31 11.14 49.03
N VAL A 465 -4.09 11.49 49.43
CA VAL A 465 -2.89 10.67 49.25
C VAL A 465 -2.33 10.38 50.63
N GLU A 466 -1.61 9.30 50.84
CA GLU A 466 -1.05 8.90 52.10
C GLU A 466 -0.21 10.02 52.72
N GLY A 467 -0.71 10.65 53.77
CA GLY A 467 -0.08 11.77 54.49
C GLY A 467 -0.34 13.17 53.96
N GLU A 468 -0.94 13.32 52.77
CA GLU A 468 -1.21 14.61 52.14
C GLU A 468 -2.46 14.56 51.26
N SER A 469 -3.02 15.72 50.92
CA SER A 469 -4.13 15.84 49.99
C SER A 469 -3.70 16.61 48.75
N TYR A 470 -3.88 16.01 47.60
CA TYR A 470 -3.56 16.62 46.29
C TYR A 470 -4.81 17.01 45.55
N LYS A 471 -4.71 18.13 44.84
CA LYS A 471 -5.72 18.48 43.83
C LYS A 471 -5.61 17.53 42.66
N TYR A 472 -6.74 17.10 42.10
CA TYR A 472 -6.73 16.27 40.88
C TYR A 472 -5.89 16.98 39.83
N PRO A 473 -4.74 16.43 39.42
CA PRO A 473 -3.79 17.12 38.54
C PRO A 473 -4.36 17.29 37.12
N ASP A 474 -3.84 18.28 36.40
CA ASP A 474 -4.13 18.45 35.01
C ASP A 474 -3.52 17.33 34.12
N SER A 475 -2.44 16.73 34.62
CA SER A 475 -1.77 15.57 34.04
C SER A 475 -1.12 14.72 35.13
N PHE A 476 -1.20 13.40 35.00
CA PHE A 476 -0.51 12.43 35.85
C PHE A 476 -0.12 11.21 35.05
N ASP A 477 0.95 10.54 35.40
CA ASP A 477 1.48 9.43 34.62
C ASP A 477 0.68 8.14 34.85
N ILE A 478 0.35 7.80 36.09
CA ILE A 478 -0.41 6.59 36.45
C ILE A 478 -1.19 6.79 37.74
N ILE A 479 -2.44 6.36 37.78
CA ILE A 479 -3.17 6.07 39.01
C ILE A 479 -3.35 4.56 39.11
N VAL A 480 -2.90 3.94 40.21
CA VAL A 480 -3.05 2.49 40.44
C VAL A 480 -4.17 2.25 41.43
N LEU A 481 -5.20 1.51 41.03
CA LEU A 481 -6.34 1.12 41.85
C LEU A 481 -6.29 -0.41 42.14
N ARG A 482 -6.41 -0.76 43.45
CA ARG A 482 -6.59 -2.15 43.84
C ARG A 482 -8.08 -2.52 43.67
N ASP A 483 -8.41 -3.59 42.95
CA ASP A 483 -9.75 -4.17 42.77
C ASP A 483 -10.58 -3.79 41.52
N SER A 484 -10.08 -3.05 40.58
CA SER A 484 -10.70 -3.08 39.25
C SER A 484 -9.70 -3.58 38.23
N VAL A 485 -10.09 -4.65 37.54
CA VAL A 485 -9.29 -5.32 36.51
C VAL A 485 -9.13 -4.39 35.33
N CYS A 486 -8.16 -3.49 35.40
CA CYS A 486 -7.61 -2.83 34.23
C CYS A 486 -6.16 -2.44 34.51
N LEU A 487 -5.26 -3.40 34.36
CA LEU A 487 -3.83 -3.14 34.29
C LEU A 487 -3.51 -2.58 32.91
N LEU A 488 -3.39 -1.26 32.82
CA LEU A 488 -2.72 -0.62 31.68
C LEU A 488 -1.21 -0.75 31.89
N TYR A 489 -0.62 -1.78 31.28
CA TYR A 489 0.82 -1.89 31.20
C TYR A 489 1.34 -0.96 30.11
N THR A 490 2.11 0.06 30.51
CA THR A 490 3.05 0.76 29.64
C THR A 490 4.46 0.57 30.18
N SER A 491 4.90 -0.67 30.26
CA SER A 491 6.31 -0.99 30.52
C SER A 491 6.77 -2.00 29.49
N PRO A 492 7.98 -1.84 28.90
CA PRO A 492 8.59 -2.93 28.17
C PRO A 492 8.79 -4.09 29.15
N SER A 493 8.19 -5.24 28.82
CA SER A 493 8.37 -6.48 29.55
C SER A 493 9.85 -6.74 29.79
N PRO A 494 10.31 -6.92 31.03
CA PRO A 494 11.62 -7.49 31.24
C PRO A 494 11.58 -8.93 30.75
N ARG A 495 12.63 -9.34 30.07
CA ARG A 495 12.89 -10.67 29.49
C ARG A 495 12.65 -11.82 30.45
#